data_41ab9b8fd1b6ff5ec8500dff8112d60b
#
_entry.id   41ab9b8fd1b6ff5ec8500dff8112d60b
#
_cell.length_a   1.000
_cell.length_b   1.000
_cell.length_c   1.000
_cell.angle_alpha   90.00
_cell.angle_beta   90.00
_cell.angle_gamma   90.00
#
_symmetry.space_group_name_H-M   'P 1'
#
loop_
_entity.id
_entity.type
_entity.pdbx_description
1 polymer ?
#
loop_
_entity_poly.entity_id
_entity_poly.type
_entity_poly.pdbx_seq_one_letter_code
_entity_poly.pdbx_strand_id
1 'polypeptide(L)'
;MCIRDSLYNKEQAIKRMNQLGQLHRPFIFIINYLQDVSYIEEVAAVDSAEVLYNLNGFTNQIISAEDDIATYSAKTVPSLHWQPFAESFSSYQRSFNIVRRNILAGNSFLTNLTCRTPVETNLTLKDIYFHSKAIYKLWIKDRFTVFSPEIFVRIHQGKISSYPMKGTIDASIPSAAQLLMNDPKETAEHATIVDLIRNDLSMVANRVSVSRYRYMDRLQTNRGVIFQTSSEIQGILPENYQEHL
;
A
#
# COMPACT_ATOMS: atom_id res chain seq x y z
N MET A 1 -24.71 -7.12 7.62
CA MET A 1 -23.89 -7.16 8.85
C MET A 1 -23.20 -5.81 8.96
N CYS A 2 -23.25 -5.15 10.10
CA CYS A 2 -22.68 -3.79 10.22
C CYS A 2 -21.16 -3.91 10.40
N ILE A 3 -20.39 -3.00 9.80
CA ILE A 3 -18.92 -2.94 9.95
C ILE A 3 -18.47 -2.96 11.44
N ARG A 4 -19.36 -2.53 12.36
CA ARG A 4 -19.10 -2.52 13.80
C ARG A 4 -18.94 -3.89 14.41
N ASP A 5 -19.57 -4.93 13.84
CA ASP A 5 -19.54 -6.30 14.37
C ASP A 5 -18.23 -7.02 14.02
N SER A 6 -17.45 -6.47 13.11
CA SER A 6 -16.17 -7.00 12.63
C SER A 6 -14.96 -6.18 13.10
N LEU A 7 -15.15 -5.33 14.14
CA LEU A 7 -14.07 -4.55 14.75
C LEU A 7 -13.53 -5.25 15.99
N TYR A 8 -12.22 -5.34 16.07
CA TYR A 8 -11.48 -6.06 17.10
C TYR A 8 -10.36 -5.19 17.69
N ASN A 9 -10.10 -5.31 18.98
CA ASN A 9 -8.84 -4.83 19.56
C ASN A 9 -7.69 -5.77 19.18
N LYS A 10 -6.45 -5.40 19.52
CA LYS A 10 -5.24 -6.15 19.12
C LYS A 10 -5.29 -7.64 19.49
N GLU A 11 -5.64 -7.96 20.74
CA GLU A 11 -5.67 -9.35 21.23
C GLU A 11 -6.76 -10.17 20.53
N GLN A 12 -7.95 -9.59 20.39
CA GLN A 12 -9.05 -10.20 19.68
C GLN A 12 -8.74 -10.40 18.20
N ALA A 13 -8.05 -9.43 17.57
CA ALA A 13 -7.63 -9.49 16.16
C ALA A 13 -6.69 -10.68 15.93
N ILE A 14 -5.64 -10.81 16.75
CA ILE A 14 -4.70 -11.93 16.69
C ILE A 14 -5.45 -13.27 16.81
N LYS A 15 -6.31 -13.38 17.82
CA LYS A 15 -7.10 -14.60 18.04
C LYS A 15 -8.00 -14.92 16.85
N ARG A 16 -8.68 -13.91 16.29
CA ARG A 16 -9.59 -14.10 15.14
C ARG A 16 -8.83 -14.48 13.88
N MET A 17 -7.72 -13.83 13.58
CA MET A 17 -6.90 -14.14 12.41
C MET A 17 -6.35 -15.56 12.49
N ASN A 18 -5.76 -15.95 13.64
CA ASN A 18 -5.25 -17.30 13.85
C ASN A 18 -6.36 -18.36 13.72
N GLN A 19 -7.57 -18.11 14.27
CA GLN A 19 -8.71 -18.98 14.10
C GLN A 19 -9.10 -19.18 12.63
N LEU A 20 -9.16 -18.11 11.87
CA LEU A 20 -9.50 -18.18 10.44
C LEU A 20 -8.39 -18.86 9.64
N GLY A 21 -7.12 -18.61 9.98
CA GLY A 21 -5.98 -19.30 9.39
C GLY A 21 -5.98 -20.80 9.61
N GLN A 22 -6.21 -21.26 10.85
CA GLN A 22 -6.34 -22.69 11.20
C GLN A 22 -7.48 -23.37 10.45
N LEU A 23 -8.58 -22.64 10.24
CA LEU A 23 -9.76 -23.15 9.50
C LEU A 23 -9.58 -23.03 7.98
N HIS A 24 -8.46 -22.49 7.49
CA HIS A 24 -8.22 -22.19 6.08
C HIS A 24 -9.34 -21.34 5.45
N ARG A 25 -9.94 -20.44 6.25
CA ARG A 25 -10.99 -19.52 5.79
C ARG A 25 -10.36 -18.26 5.19
N PRO A 26 -10.65 -17.91 3.93
CA PRO A 26 -10.20 -16.65 3.36
C PRO A 26 -10.83 -15.47 4.10
N PHE A 27 -10.03 -14.51 4.50
CA PHE A 27 -10.49 -13.29 5.17
C PHE A 27 -9.72 -12.06 4.70
N ILE A 28 -10.33 -10.90 4.85
CA ILE A 28 -9.68 -9.60 4.72
C ILE A 28 -9.44 -9.03 6.11
N PHE A 29 -8.32 -8.33 6.27
CA PHE A 29 -8.03 -7.60 7.49
C PHE A 29 -7.52 -6.19 7.18
N ILE A 30 -7.86 -5.24 8.05
CA ILE A 30 -7.42 -3.85 8.00
C ILE A 30 -7.04 -3.45 9.42
N ILE A 31 -5.78 -3.13 9.63
CA ILE A 31 -5.24 -2.77 10.95
C ILE A 31 -4.87 -1.29 10.90
N ASN A 32 -5.33 -0.51 11.88
CA ASN A 32 -4.97 0.90 11.96
C ASN A 32 -3.53 1.07 12.47
N TYR A 33 -2.97 2.28 12.29
CA TYR A 33 -1.58 2.57 12.67
C TYR A 33 -1.28 2.31 14.16
N LEU A 34 -2.20 2.60 15.06
CA LEU A 34 -2.04 2.37 16.50
C LEU A 34 -2.20 0.91 16.90
N GLN A 35 -2.65 0.04 16.00
CA GLN A 35 -2.93 -1.37 16.24
C GLN A 35 -3.97 -1.62 17.35
N ASP A 36 -4.81 -0.64 17.65
CA ASP A 36 -5.85 -0.73 18.69
C ASP A 36 -7.23 -1.05 18.11
N VAL A 37 -7.43 -0.83 16.80
CA VAL A 37 -8.65 -1.18 16.08
C VAL A 37 -8.30 -1.90 14.79
N SER A 38 -8.86 -3.11 14.63
CA SER A 38 -8.72 -3.92 13.42
C SER A 38 -10.10 -4.32 12.90
N TYR A 39 -10.28 -4.26 11.59
CA TYR A 39 -11.41 -4.87 10.89
C TYR A 39 -10.97 -6.22 10.34
N ILE A 40 -11.72 -7.29 10.65
CA ILE A 40 -11.43 -8.64 10.17
C ILE A 40 -12.76 -9.28 9.77
N GLU A 41 -12.86 -9.72 8.52
CA GLU A 41 -14.07 -10.34 8.01
C GLU A 41 -13.75 -11.46 7.02
N GLU A 42 -14.51 -12.55 7.06
CA GLU A 42 -14.42 -13.59 6.03
C GLU A 42 -14.81 -12.99 4.67
N VAL A 43 -14.04 -13.32 3.63
CA VAL A 43 -14.24 -12.76 2.28
C VAL A 43 -15.69 -12.92 1.79
N ALA A 44 -16.31 -14.07 2.09
CA ALA A 44 -17.69 -14.34 1.70
C ALA A 44 -18.75 -13.51 2.45
N ALA A 45 -18.38 -12.89 3.57
CA ALA A 45 -19.27 -12.11 4.43
C ALA A 45 -19.05 -10.60 4.31
N VAL A 46 -18.04 -10.15 3.55
CA VAL A 46 -17.76 -8.72 3.35
C VAL A 46 -18.92 -8.07 2.60
N ASP A 47 -19.58 -7.12 3.25
CA ASP A 47 -20.64 -6.31 2.63
C ASP A 47 -20.03 -5.28 1.69
N SER A 48 -20.27 -5.42 0.39
CA SER A 48 -19.79 -4.47 -0.64
C SER A 48 -20.45 -3.09 -0.57
N ALA A 49 -21.54 -2.95 0.19
CA ALA A 49 -22.12 -1.64 0.48
C ALA A 49 -21.33 -0.85 1.54
N GLU A 50 -20.51 -1.52 2.35
CA GLU A 50 -19.74 -0.93 3.43
C GLU A 50 -18.23 -0.94 3.17
N VAL A 51 -17.70 -1.99 2.50
CA VAL A 51 -16.27 -2.16 2.20
C VAL A 51 -16.10 -2.65 0.77
N LEU A 52 -15.33 -1.91 -0.02
CA LEU A 52 -14.89 -2.33 -1.35
C LEU A 52 -13.38 -2.46 -1.38
N TYR A 53 -12.89 -3.50 -2.02
CA TYR A 53 -11.46 -3.67 -2.25
C TYR A 53 -11.16 -4.25 -3.63
N ASN A 54 -9.97 -3.95 -4.12
CA ASN A 54 -9.33 -4.63 -5.22
C ASN A 54 -7.84 -4.79 -4.87
N LEU A 55 -7.40 -6.02 -4.70
CA LEU A 55 -6.04 -6.39 -4.35
C LEU A 55 -5.41 -7.11 -5.53
N ASN A 56 -5.01 -6.34 -6.54
CA ASN A 56 -4.43 -6.86 -7.79
C ASN A 56 -5.35 -7.89 -8.48
N GLY A 57 -6.62 -7.53 -8.66
CA GLY A 57 -7.63 -8.37 -9.30
C GLY A 57 -8.46 -9.24 -8.34
N PHE A 58 -8.00 -9.45 -7.09
CA PHE A 58 -8.83 -10.07 -6.07
C PHE A 58 -9.77 -9.02 -5.46
N THR A 59 -11.06 -9.13 -5.73
CA THR A 59 -12.03 -8.07 -5.43
C THR A 59 -13.38 -8.63 -4.98
N ASN A 60 -14.09 -7.88 -4.13
CA ASN A 60 -15.50 -8.11 -3.82
C ASN A 60 -16.43 -7.22 -4.66
N GLN A 61 -15.89 -6.49 -5.61
CA GLN A 61 -16.69 -5.69 -6.53
C GLN A 61 -17.45 -6.62 -7.47
N ILE A 62 -18.77 -6.68 -7.30
CA ILE A 62 -19.65 -7.38 -8.24
C ILE A 62 -19.79 -6.45 -9.46
N ILE A 63 -19.17 -6.80 -10.55
CA ILE A 63 -19.41 -6.15 -11.84
C ILE A 63 -20.73 -6.74 -12.34
N SER A 64 -21.87 -6.13 -11.99
CA SER A 64 -23.11 -6.40 -12.70
C SER A 64 -22.97 -5.82 -14.10
N ALA A 65 -23.57 -6.46 -15.10
CA ALA A 65 -23.56 -5.95 -16.50
C ALA A 65 -24.15 -4.55 -16.62
N GLU A 66 -24.85 -4.06 -15.60
CA GLU A 66 -25.42 -2.71 -15.49
C GLU A 66 -24.47 -1.71 -14.79
N ASP A 67 -23.49 -2.19 -14.02
CA ASP A 67 -22.48 -1.40 -13.29
C ASP A 67 -21.10 -1.49 -13.95
N ASP A 68 -21.06 -1.66 -15.26
CA ASP A 68 -19.82 -1.67 -16.01
C ASP A 68 -18.99 -0.41 -15.65
N ILE A 69 -17.67 -0.58 -15.45
CA ILE A 69 -16.72 0.52 -15.25
C ILE A 69 -16.94 1.60 -16.31
N ALA A 70 -17.41 1.21 -17.50
CA ALA A 70 -17.89 2.09 -18.57
C ALA A 70 -19.12 2.92 -18.13
N THR A 71 -20.05 2.36 -17.37
CA THR A 71 -21.29 3.07 -16.93
C THR A 71 -20.96 4.03 -15.77
N TYR A 72 -20.04 3.67 -14.87
CA TYR A 72 -19.54 4.59 -13.85
C TYR A 72 -18.65 5.70 -14.46
N SER A 73 -17.88 5.35 -15.50
CA SER A 73 -17.10 6.31 -16.31
C SER A 73 -17.97 7.16 -17.23
N ALA A 74 -19.14 6.67 -17.67
CA ALA A 74 -20.07 7.34 -18.58
C ALA A 74 -21.16 8.14 -17.85
N LYS A 75 -21.37 7.98 -16.55
CA LYS A 75 -22.04 9.00 -15.75
C LYS A 75 -21.18 10.24 -15.88
N THR A 76 -21.59 11.14 -16.76
CA THR A 76 -21.03 12.46 -16.96
C THR A 76 -20.72 13.05 -15.60
N VAL A 77 -19.46 12.87 -15.15
CA VAL A 77 -18.98 13.59 -13.97
C VAL A 77 -19.12 15.05 -14.36
N PRO A 78 -19.93 15.86 -13.65
CA PRO A 78 -19.89 17.31 -13.83
C PRO A 78 -18.41 17.67 -13.76
N SER A 79 -17.94 18.61 -14.55
CA SER A 79 -16.51 18.96 -14.67
C SER A 79 -15.78 18.72 -13.35
N LEU A 80 -14.84 17.78 -13.34
CA LEU A 80 -14.10 17.38 -12.13
C LEU A 80 -13.56 18.61 -11.42
N HIS A 81 -14.05 18.84 -10.20
CA HIS A 81 -13.46 19.81 -9.28
C HIS A 81 -12.50 19.08 -8.33
N TRP A 82 -11.24 19.49 -8.33
CA TRP A 82 -10.20 18.94 -7.47
C TRP A 82 -9.22 20.05 -7.08
N GLN A 83 -9.41 20.63 -5.89
CA GLN A 83 -8.58 21.72 -5.38
C GLN A 83 -7.84 21.30 -4.11
N PRO A 84 -6.52 21.01 -4.18
CA PRO A 84 -5.70 20.75 -3.01
C PRO A 84 -5.27 22.06 -2.34
N PHE A 85 -5.19 22.05 -1.01
CA PHE A 85 -4.71 23.15 -0.17
C PHE A 85 -3.48 22.68 0.60
N ALA A 86 -2.32 22.70 -0.06
CA ALA A 86 -1.06 22.36 0.56
C ALA A 86 -0.69 23.38 1.66
N GLU A 87 -0.01 22.90 2.72
CA GLU A 87 0.57 23.83 3.69
C GLU A 87 1.58 24.79 3.04
N SER A 88 1.82 25.95 3.66
CA SER A 88 2.80 26.90 3.16
C SER A 88 4.21 26.33 3.22
N PHE A 89 5.08 26.73 2.27
CA PHE A 89 6.48 26.32 2.27
C PHE A 89 7.18 26.62 3.61
N SER A 90 6.87 27.76 4.24
CA SER A 90 7.45 28.13 5.53
C SER A 90 7.03 27.19 6.66
N SER A 91 5.81 26.67 6.64
CA SER A 91 5.33 25.66 7.60
C SER A 91 6.04 24.32 7.37
N TYR A 92 6.05 23.85 6.14
CA TYR A 92 6.76 22.63 5.75
C TYR A 92 8.26 22.71 6.13
N GLN A 93 8.91 23.83 5.82
CA GLN A 93 10.32 24.04 6.11
C GLN A 93 10.64 23.96 7.61
N ARG A 94 9.77 24.46 8.48
CA ARG A 94 9.94 24.31 9.94
C ARG A 94 9.94 22.84 10.35
N SER A 95 8.96 22.08 9.88
CA SER A 95 8.85 20.63 10.17
C SER A 95 10.05 19.85 9.59
N PHE A 96 10.43 20.16 8.36
CA PHE A 96 11.60 19.56 7.71
C PHE A 96 12.89 19.84 8.47
N ASN A 97 13.11 21.05 8.95
CA ASN A 97 14.30 21.44 9.72
C ASN A 97 14.38 20.67 11.08
N ILE A 98 13.24 20.39 11.71
CA ILE A 98 13.20 19.55 12.92
C ILE A 98 13.67 18.13 12.58
N VAL A 99 13.11 17.53 11.54
CA VAL A 99 13.49 16.18 11.08
C VAL A 99 14.98 16.13 10.73
N ARG A 100 15.44 17.06 9.89
CA ARG A 100 16.84 17.16 9.45
C ARG A 100 17.81 17.27 10.63
N ARG A 101 17.50 18.12 11.61
CA ARG A 101 18.31 18.27 12.82
C ARG A 101 18.40 16.96 13.62
N ASN A 102 17.31 16.23 13.76
CA ASN A 102 17.30 14.95 14.49
C ASN A 102 18.06 13.86 13.73
N ILE A 103 17.97 13.80 12.41
CA ILE A 103 18.78 12.89 11.59
C ILE A 103 20.27 13.21 11.74
N LEU A 104 20.67 14.49 11.66
CA LEU A 104 22.07 14.91 11.82
C LEU A 104 22.60 14.66 13.24
N ALA A 105 21.73 14.64 14.24
CA ALA A 105 22.08 14.30 15.62
C ALA A 105 22.15 12.78 15.88
N GLY A 106 21.88 11.93 14.88
CA GLY A 106 21.89 10.48 14.99
C GLY A 106 20.65 9.87 15.69
N ASN A 107 19.59 10.67 15.91
CA ASN A 107 18.35 10.19 16.54
C ASN A 107 17.51 9.29 15.64
N SER A 108 17.74 9.35 14.33
CA SER A 108 17.14 8.47 13.31
C SER A 108 18.01 8.48 12.05
N PHE A 109 17.92 7.42 11.25
CA PHE A 109 18.60 7.33 9.95
C PHE A 109 17.66 7.66 8.79
N LEU A 110 16.38 7.33 8.94
CA LEU A 110 15.35 7.50 7.93
C LEU A 110 14.04 7.90 8.59
N THR A 111 13.34 8.86 8.01
CA THR A 111 12.06 9.35 8.52
C THR A 111 11.18 9.76 7.35
N ASN A 112 9.90 9.41 7.42
CA ASN A 112 8.88 9.91 6.52
C ASN A 112 8.19 11.13 7.16
N LEU A 113 8.41 12.32 6.58
CA LEU A 113 7.67 13.52 6.97
C LEU A 113 6.37 13.60 6.19
N THR A 114 5.27 13.22 6.84
CA THR A 114 3.94 13.25 6.24
C THR A 114 3.24 14.58 6.51
N CYS A 115 2.76 15.22 5.45
CA CYS A 115 2.00 16.47 5.52
C CYS A 115 0.56 16.23 5.10
N ARG A 116 -0.40 16.72 5.91
CA ARG A 116 -1.81 16.68 5.57
C ARG A 116 -2.13 17.76 4.53
N THR A 117 -2.74 17.35 3.42
CA THR A 117 -3.23 18.26 2.38
C THR A 117 -4.75 18.19 2.30
N PRO A 118 -5.50 19.17 2.82
CA PRO A 118 -6.95 19.26 2.59
C PRO A 118 -7.25 19.32 1.09
N VAL A 119 -8.34 18.69 0.69
CA VAL A 119 -8.80 18.69 -0.71
C VAL A 119 -10.29 19.04 -0.73
N GLU A 120 -10.64 19.99 -1.57
CA GLU A 120 -12.02 20.29 -1.94
C GLU A 120 -12.33 19.60 -3.28
N THR A 121 -13.40 18.83 -3.33
CA THR A 121 -13.78 18.07 -4.52
C THR A 121 -15.28 17.81 -4.57
N ASN A 122 -15.82 17.67 -5.77
CA ASN A 122 -17.20 17.23 -6.00
C ASN A 122 -17.36 15.71 -6.09
N LEU A 123 -16.30 14.94 -5.80
CA LEU A 123 -16.33 13.48 -5.76
C LEU A 123 -16.56 12.98 -4.33
N THR A 124 -17.34 11.92 -4.19
CA THR A 124 -17.38 11.12 -2.97
C THR A 124 -16.13 10.22 -2.86
N LEU A 125 -15.85 9.70 -1.67
CA LEU A 125 -14.77 8.72 -1.48
C LEU A 125 -14.98 7.47 -2.35
N LYS A 126 -16.24 7.09 -2.60
CA LYS A 126 -16.60 5.96 -3.46
C LYS A 126 -16.32 6.27 -4.92
N ASP A 127 -16.62 7.48 -5.38
CA ASP A 127 -16.29 7.93 -6.74
C ASP A 127 -14.77 7.91 -6.97
N ILE A 128 -13.99 8.41 -6.00
CA ILE A 128 -12.53 8.37 -6.05
C ILE A 128 -12.01 6.93 -6.15
N TYR A 129 -12.61 5.99 -5.39
CA TYR A 129 -12.27 4.57 -5.49
C TYR A 129 -12.50 4.01 -6.89
N PHE A 130 -13.65 4.28 -7.50
CA PHE A 130 -14.00 3.75 -8.83
C PHE A 130 -13.17 4.37 -9.96
N HIS A 131 -12.89 5.67 -9.88
CA HIS A 131 -12.08 6.36 -10.89
C HIS A 131 -10.58 6.05 -10.80
N SER A 132 -10.10 5.51 -9.68
CA SER A 132 -8.71 5.13 -9.53
C SER A 132 -8.38 3.88 -10.35
N LYS A 133 -7.22 3.92 -11.02
CA LYS A 133 -6.61 2.78 -11.75
C LYS A 133 -5.54 2.06 -10.92
N ALA A 134 -5.44 2.33 -9.62
CA ALA A 134 -4.49 1.67 -8.74
C ALA A 134 -4.77 0.16 -8.67
N ILE A 135 -3.70 -0.64 -8.64
CA ILE A 135 -3.77 -2.10 -8.57
C ILE A 135 -4.18 -2.62 -7.18
N TYR A 136 -3.85 -1.86 -6.12
CA TYR A 136 -4.33 -2.10 -4.77
C TYR A 136 -5.17 -0.91 -4.33
N LYS A 137 -6.42 -1.13 -4.02
CA LYS A 137 -7.33 -0.10 -3.56
C LYS A 137 -8.36 -0.65 -2.57
N LEU A 138 -8.68 0.19 -1.60
CA LEU A 138 -9.67 -0.09 -0.56
C LEU A 138 -10.53 1.16 -0.35
N TRP A 139 -11.83 0.96 -0.20
CA TRP A 139 -12.79 1.96 0.24
C TRP A 139 -13.56 1.43 1.44
N ILE A 140 -13.66 2.24 2.47
CA ILE A 140 -14.56 2.03 3.61
C ILE A 140 -15.54 3.19 3.65
N LYS A 141 -16.83 2.84 3.64
CA LYS A 141 -17.93 3.79 3.61
C LYS A 141 -17.79 4.86 4.69
N ASP A 142 -17.94 6.11 4.27
CA ASP A 142 -17.91 7.32 5.12
C ASP A 142 -16.63 7.48 5.96
N ARG A 143 -15.58 6.72 5.66
CA ARG A 143 -14.31 6.78 6.39
C ARG A 143 -13.15 7.22 5.52
N PHE A 144 -12.76 6.40 4.55
CA PHE A 144 -11.63 6.70 3.66
C PHE A 144 -11.64 5.85 2.39
N THR A 145 -10.84 6.28 1.43
CA THR A 145 -10.32 5.44 0.36
C THR A 145 -8.81 5.52 0.34
N VAL A 146 -8.14 4.41 0.06
CA VAL A 146 -6.68 4.32 0.05
C VAL A 146 -6.19 3.48 -1.12
N PHE A 147 -5.01 3.83 -1.61
CA PHE A 147 -4.36 3.21 -2.76
C PHE A 147 -2.93 2.87 -2.45
N SER A 148 -2.42 1.79 -3.03
CA SER A 148 -1.00 1.46 -2.99
C SER A 148 -0.50 1.03 -4.37
N PRO A 149 0.67 1.50 -4.81
CA PRO A 149 1.37 0.96 -5.97
C PRO A 149 2.12 -0.34 -5.63
N GLU A 150 2.37 -0.58 -4.35
CA GLU A 150 3.19 -1.67 -3.83
C GLU A 150 2.36 -2.74 -3.14
N ILE A 151 2.79 -3.99 -3.29
CA ILE A 151 2.37 -5.10 -2.44
C ILE A 151 3.21 -5.08 -1.15
N PHE A 152 2.55 -5.24 0.00
CA PHE A 152 3.26 -5.37 1.28
C PHE A 152 4.07 -6.67 1.32
N VAL A 153 3.37 -7.80 1.33
CA VAL A 153 3.96 -9.14 1.22
C VAL A 153 3.07 -10.03 0.37
N ARG A 154 3.66 -11.03 -0.26
CA ARG A 154 2.96 -12.10 -0.94
C ARG A 154 3.38 -13.43 -0.35
N ILE A 155 2.40 -14.24 0.05
CA ILE A 155 2.64 -15.60 0.50
C ILE A 155 2.04 -16.55 -0.53
N HIS A 156 2.87 -17.47 -1.03
CA HIS A 156 2.44 -18.49 -1.99
C HIS A 156 3.27 -19.77 -1.79
N GLN A 157 2.59 -20.88 -1.57
CA GLN A 157 3.22 -22.19 -1.36
C GLN A 157 4.31 -22.17 -0.27
N GLY A 158 4.01 -21.56 0.88
CA GLY A 158 4.94 -21.48 2.01
C GLY A 158 6.11 -20.50 1.82
N LYS A 159 6.17 -19.79 0.70
CA LYS A 159 7.17 -18.76 0.44
C LYS A 159 6.56 -17.37 0.67
N ILE A 160 7.22 -16.55 1.48
CA ILE A 160 6.91 -15.14 1.65
C ILE A 160 7.84 -14.31 0.77
N SER A 161 7.30 -13.29 0.10
CA SER A 161 8.06 -12.37 -0.75
C SER A 161 7.61 -10.94 -0.49
N SER A 162 8.56 -10.00 -0.53
CA SER A 162 8.32 -8.55 -0.51
C SER A 162 9.06 -7.89 -1.67
N TYR A 163 8.51 -6.78 -2.15
CA TYR A 163 8.99 -6.11 -3.37
C TYR A 163 9.22 -4.61 -3.11
N PRO A 164 10.21 -4.24 -2.26
CA PRO A 164 10.46 -2.84 -1.97
C PRO A 164 10.83 -2.07 -3.23
N MET A 165 10.23 -0.89 -3.38
CA MET A 165 10.40 0.00 -4.51
C MET A 165 11.02 1.32 -4.03
N LYS A 166 12.08 1.79 -4.70
CA LYS A 166 12.74 3.07 -4.42
C LYS A 166 13.32 3.68 -5.69
N GLY A 167 13.31 5.00 -5.73
CA GLY A 167 13.81 5.74 -6.87
C GLY A 167 12.84 5.70 -8.06
N THR A 168 12.45 6.87 -8.52
CA THR A 168 11.51 7.05 -9.62
C THR A 168 11.99 8.16 -10.53
N ILE A 169 11.91 7.95 -11.84
CA ILE A 169 12.28 8.96 -12.84
C ILE A 169 11.30 8.93 -14.01
N ASP A 170 11.02 10.08 -14.59
CA ASP A 170 10.22 10.17 -15.81
C ASP A 170 10.96 9.49 -16.97
N ALA A 171 10.31 8.53 -17.61
CA ALA A 171 10.92 7.76 -18.70
C ALA A 171 11.14 8.58 -19.98
N SER A 172 10.54 9.78 -20.09
CA SER A 172 10.78 10.71 -21.22
C SER A 172 12.14 11.41 -21.14
N ILE A 173 12.79 11.41 -19.98
CA ILE A 173 14.11 12.01 -19.80
C ILE A 173 15.17 11.20 -20.57
N PRO A 174 16.02 11.82 -21.38
CA PRO A 174 17.08 11.11 -22.07
C PRO A 174 17.96 10.31 -21.10
N SER A 175 18.20 9.04 -21.39
CA SER A 175 18.99 8.13 -20.53
C SER A 175 18.42 7.93 -19.11
N ALA A 176 17.12 8.15 -18.90
CA ALA A 176 16.46 8.06 -17.60
C ALA A 176 16.82 6.78 -16.82
N ALA A 177 16.84 5.63 -17.51
CA ALA A 177 17.20 4.36 -16.92
C ALA A 177 18.61 4.36 -16.32
N GLN A 178 19.59 4.88 -17.06
CA GLN A 178 20.99 4.96 -16.60
C GLN A 178 21.14 5.98 -15.46
N LEU A 179 20.47 7.13 -15.57
CA LEU A 179 20.47 8.16 -14.52
C LEU A 179 19.96 7.59 -13.20
N LEU A 180 18.82 6.89 -13.23
CA LEU A 180 18.25 6.29 -12.03
C LEU A 180 19.13 5.19 -11.44
N MET A 181 19.70 4.31 -12.28
CA MET A 181 20.55 3.21 -11.81
C MET A 181 21.88 3.70 -11.24
N ASN A 182 22.40 4.82 -11.71
CA ASN A 182 23.70 5.38 -11.31
C ASN A 182 23.58 6.45 -10.21
N ASP A 183 22.35 6.81 -9.76
CA ASP A 183 22.16 7.80 -8.71
C ASP A 183 22.65 7.23 -7.36
N PRO A 184 23.68 7.85 -6.72
CA PRO A 184 24.25 7.34 -5.48
C PRO A 184 23.27 7.41 -4.31
N LYS A 185 22.41 8.45 -4.26
CA LYS A 185 21.42 8.65 -3.21
C LYS A 185 20.36 7.56 -3.29
N GLU A 186 19.77 7.35 -4.48
CA GLU A 186 18.78 6.32 -4.70
C GLU A 186 19.35 4.91 -4.46
N THR A 187 20.63 4.71 -4.79
CA THR A 187 21.34 3.45 -4.51
C THR A 187 21.44 3.19 -2.99
N ALA A 188 21.83 4.20 -2.21
CA ALA A 188 21.97 4.07 -0.77
C ALA A 188 20.61 3.88 -0.06
N GLU A 189 19.58 4.65 -0.46
CA GLU A 189 18.23 4.51 0.07
C GLU A 189 17.64 3.11 -0.24
N HIS A 190 17.86 2.62 -1.46
CA HIS A 190 17.38 1.29 -1.88
C HIS A 190 18.08 0.18 -1.09
N ALA A 191 19.40 0.26 -0.88
CA ALA A 191 20.14 -0.70 -0.07
C ALA A 191 19.63 -0.74 1.38
N THR A 192 19.36 0.43 1.96
CA THR A 192 18.84 0.55 3.32
C THR A 192 17.47 -0.12 3.47
N ILE A 193 16.53 0.13 2.54
CA ILE A 193 15.20 -0.48 2.62
C ILE A 193 15.24 -1.99 2.36
N VAL A 194 16.09 -2.45 1.45
CA VAL A 194 16.25 -3.88 1.20
C VAL A 194 16.79 -4.60 2.43
N ASP A 195 17.76 -4.02 3.14
CA ASP A 195 18.31 -4.61 4.36
C ASP A 195 17.26 -4.61 5.50
N LEU A 196 16.49 -3.52 5.65
CA LEU A 196 15.40 -3.44 6.61
C LEU A 196 14.37 -4.56 6.36
N ILE A 197 13.85 -4.67 5.15
CA ILE A 197 12.84 -5.68 4.80
C ILE A 197 13.41 -7.11 4.93
N ARG A 198 14.68 -7.32 4.58
CA ARG A 198 15.35 -8.61 4.78
C ARG A 198 15.37 -9.00 6.26
N ASN A 199 15.67 -8.06 7.15
CA ASN A 199 15.65 -8.28 8.60
C ASN A 199 14.22 -8.55 9.09
N ASP A 200 13.23 -7.78 8.65
CA ASP A 200 11.83 -7.98 9.04
C ASP A 200 11.31 -9.37 8.62
N LEU A 201 11.58 -9.79 7.38
CA LEU A 201 11.22 -11.13 6.93
C LEU A 201 11.94 -12.23 7.70
N SER A 202 13.16 -11.98 8.19
CA SER A 202 13.92 -12.95 8.98
C SER A 202 13.33 -13.20 10.37
N MET A 203 12.42 -12.34 10.83
CA MET A 203 11.67 -12.56 12.08
C MET A 203 10.60 -13.64 11.95
N VAL A 204 10.11 -13.90 10.73
CA VAL A 204 8.97 -14.79 10.48
C VAL A 204 9.29 -15.93 9.50
N ALA A 205 10.42 -15.86 8.80
CA ALA A 205 10.80 -16.81 7.75
C ALA A 205 12.25 -17.25 7.86
N ASN A 206 12.55 -18.44 7.35
CA ASN A 206 13.89 -19.00 7.22
C ASN A 206 14.46 -18.76 5.83
N ARG A 207 15.81 -18.84 5.69
CA ARG A 207 16.53 -18.75 4.41
C ARG A 207 16.18 -17.47 3.62
N VAL A 208 16.05 -16.35 4.34
CA VAL A 208 15.73 -15.07 3.73
C VAL A 208 16.89 -14.62 2.82
N SER A 209 16.58 -14.29 1.59
CA SER A 209 17.54 -13.87 0.58
C SER A 209 16.95 -12.85 -0.39
N VAL A 210 17.81 -12.03 -1.00
CA VAL A 210 17.45 -11.12 -2.09
C VAL A 210 17.57 -11.89 -3.40
N SER A 211 16.44 -12.28 -3.98
CA SER A 211 16.42 -13.06 -5.23
C SER A 211 16.69 -12.21 -6.47
N ARG A 212 16.28 -10.93 -6.43
CA ARG A 212 16.57 -9.95 -7.47
C ARG A 212 16.85 -8.61 -6.80
N TYR A 213 17.98 -7.99 -7.16
CA TYR A 213 18.39 -6.71 -6.58
C TYR A 213 18.36 -5.58 -7.62
N ARG A 214 17.70 -4.47 -7.28
CA ARG A 214 17.64 -3.24 -8.07
C ARG A 214 17.37 -3.46 -9.56
N TYR A 215 16.32 -4.20 -9.88
CA TYR A 215 15.84 -4.28 -11.26
C TYR A 215 14.91 -3.10 -11.56
N MET A 216 14.76 -2.81 -12.84
CA MET A 216 13.95 -1.68 -13.29
C MET A 216 12.55 -2.15 -13.71
N ASP A 217 11.54 -1.48 -13.16
CA ASP A 217 10.16 -1.59 -13.57
C ASP A 217 9.75 -0.37 -14.41
N ARG A 218 8.92 -0.60 -15.39
CA ARG A 218 8.29 0.42 -16.22
C ARG A 218 6.82 0.51 -15.87
N LEU A 219 6.42 1.65 -15.30
CA LEU A 219 5.07 1.87 -14.81
C LEU A 219 4.35 2.92 -15.66
N GLN A 220 3.10 2.63 -16.05
CA GLN A 220 2.23 3.58 -16.71
C GLN A 220 1.45 4.36 -15.65
N THR A 221 1.57 5.68 -15.66
CA THR A 221 0.80 6.58 -14.80
C THR A 221 -0.17 7.43 -15.62
N ASN A 222 -1.01 8.21 -14.95
CA ASN A 222 -1.90 9.18 -15.60
C ASN A 222 -1.13 10.36 -16.24
N ARG A 223 0.14 10.57 -15.90
CA ARG A 223 1.00 11.64 -16.42
C ARG A 223 2.04 11.17 -17.42
N GLY A 224 2.11 9.85 -17.68
CA GLY A 224 3.10 9.27 -18.57
C GLY A 224 3.75 8.02 -17.98
N VAL A 225 4.82 7.59 -18.61
CA VAL A 225 5.60 6.42 -18.18
C VAL A 225 6.71 6.87 -17.22
N ILE A 226 6.87 6.12 -16.15
CA ILE A 226 8.00 6.28 -15.22
C ILE A 226 8.81 4.99 -15.14
N PHE A 227 10.10 5.12 -14.87
CA PHE A 227 10.95 4.03 -14.42
C PHE A 227 11.06 4.06 -12.90
N GLN A 228 11.07 2.89 -12.29
CA GLN A 228 11.22 2.69 -10.86
C GLN A 228 12.16 1.51 -10.60
N THR A 229 12.99 1.58 -9.56
CA THR A 229 13.82 0.45 -9.15
C THR A 229 13.12 -0.35 -8.07
N SER A 230 13.12 -1.68 -8.23
CA SER A 230 12.54 -2.63 -7.29
C SER A 230 13.57 -3.70 -6.91
N SER A 231 13.35 -4.35 -5.78
CA SER A 231 14.04 -5.59 -5.43
C SER A 231 13.02 -6.63 -5.01
N GLU A 232 13.39 -7.90 -5.09
CA GLU A 232 12.60 -9.00 -4.58
C GLU A 232 13.35 -9.70 -3.46
N ILE A 233 12.73 -9.74 -2.29
CA ILE A 233 13.24 -10.41 -1.10
C ILE A 233 12.28 -11.54 -0.77
N GLN A 234 12.79 -12.74 -0.51
CA GLN A 234 11.97 -13.90 -0.25
C GLN A 234 12.55 -14.76 0.89
N GLY A 235 11.64 -15.46 1.57
CA GLY A 235 11.97 -16.40 2.62
C GLY A 235 10.99 -17.58 2.63
N ILE A 236 11.30 -18.62 3.41
CA ILE A 236 10.47 -19.81 3.56
C ILE A 236 9.81 -19.74 4.93
N LEU A 237 8.48 -19.74 4.96
CA LEU A 237 7.69 -19.75 6.18
C LEU A 237 7.74 -21.14 6.85
N PRO A 238 7.57 -21.23 8.18
CA PRO A 238 7.32 -22.48 8.87
C PRO A 238 6.09 -23.22 8.31
N GLU A 239 6.03 -24.53 8.42
CA GLU A 239 4.91 -25.33 7.89
C GLU A 239 3.56 -24.93 8.47
N ASN A 240 3.54 -24.50 9.73
CA ASN A 240 2.33 -24.10 10.47
C ASN A 240 2.08 -22.57 10.49
N TYR A 241 2.66 -21.82 9.55
CA TYR A 241 2.56 -20.34 9.55
C TYR A 241 1.12 -19.81 9.58
N GLN A 242 0.15 -20.57 9.05
CA GLN A 242 -1.27 -20.18 9.04
C GLN A 242 -1.93 -20.20 10.43
N GLU A 243 -1.30 -20.82 11.41
CA GLU A 243 -1.74 -20.85 12.80
C GLU A 243 -1.24 -19.68 13.63
N HIS A 244 -0.30 -18.88 13.05
CA HIS A 244 0.43 -17.81 13.71
C HIS A 244 0.52 -16.57 12.81
N LEU A 245 -0.65 -16.08 12.35
CA LEU A 245 -0.79 -14.92 11.48
C LEU A 245 -0.69 -13.58 12.25
#